data_6da6b268f17ebd17a14b8590bfee0250
#
_entry.id   6da6b268f17ebd17a14b8590bfee0250
#
_cell.length_a   1.000
_cell.length_b   1.000
_cell.length_c   1.000
_cell.angle_alpha   90.00
_cell.angle_beta   90.00
_cell.angle_gamma   90.00
#
_symmetry.space_group_name_H-M   'P 1'
#
loop_
_entity.id
_entity.type
_entity.pdbx_description
1 polymer ?
#
loop_
_entity_poly.entity_id
_entity_poly.type
_entity_poly.pdbx_seq_one_letter_code
_entity_poly.pdbx_strand_id
1 'polypeptide(L)'
;MQAGYRFSIGPWNISEGADPYGPTTRAPKSFDWKLGKFKAAGFDAVMFHDDDVVPDIDGKSAEQIKKEAREMKKKLGDAGMFAEIVAPRLWFSPNTIDGAYTSNDPKARQYAIDRSLRTIDIGAELDCDLIVLWLAREGTYLRESKDGRRSVELIVEAVDKMLAHNPKARIAIEPKPNEPMDHAYIPTIGHALAVAQLCSDPKRVGGLIETAHCILAGLDPADEIDFAMAFGKLWSLHLNDQNGLKFDQDKPFGSANLRVAFNQIRALERNGYAKTGACVAFDVHSFRATKEEHCFDHATNSMRTFVKLVERARSFDEKAAQKLVADRNYQALDQMVIEHLLGK
;
A
#
# COMPACT_ATOMS: atom_id res chain seq x y z
N MET A 1 8.44 6.96 -16.39
CA MET A 1 9.11 5.72 -15.89
C MET A 1 10.57 6.00 -15.61
N GLN A 2 11.06 5.64 -14.44
CA GLN A 2 12.47 5.72 -14.06
C GLN A 2 12.98 4.31 -13.76
N ALA A 3 14.19 3.98 -14.16
CA ALA A 3 14.79 2.63 -14.05
C ALA A 3 13.89 1.47 -14.56
N GLY A 4 12.90 1.76 -15.42
CA GLY A 4 11.95 0.78 -15.97
C GLY A 4 10.69 0.57 -15.11
N TYR A 5 10.55 1.27 -14.00
CA TYR A 5 9.37 1.20 -13.11
C TYR A 5 8.44 2.39 -13.32
N ARG A 6 7.14 2.19 -13.05
CA ARG A 6 6.15 3.25 -12.85
C ARG A 6 6.03 3.54 -11.37
N PHE A 7 5.92 4.82 -11.04
CA PHE A 7 5.81 5.27 -9.64
C PHE A 7 4.46 5.89 -9.35
N SER A 8 3.93 5.57 -8.17
CA SER A 8 2.67 6.11 -7.68
C SER A 8 2.83 6.70 -6.28
N ILE A 9 1.91 7.59 -5.91
CA ILE A 9 1.90 8.25 -4.60
C ILE A 9 0.50 8.69 -4.21
N GLY A 10 0.15 8.60 -2.94
CA GLY A 10 -1.12 9.08 -2.41
C GLY A 10 -1.05 10.52 -1.87
N PRO A 11 -2.17 11.27 -1.89
CA PRO A 11 -2.23 12.64 -1.36
C PRO A 11 -1.87 12.74 0.13
N TRP A 12 -2.10 11.68 0.90
CA TRP A 12 -1.79 11.58 2.34
C TRP A 12 -0.29 11.63 2.64
N ASN A 13 0.55 11.27 1.69
CA ASN A 13 2.01 11.39 1.83
C ASN A 13 2.48 12.83 2.09
N ILE A 14 1.68 13.82 1.71
CA ILE A 14 1.92 15.22 2.07
C ILE A 14 1.01 15.55 3.26
N SER A 15 1.48 15.15 4.45
CA SER A 15 0.72 15.29 5.69
C SER A 15 0.90 16.67 6.32
N GLU A 16 -0.10 17.08 7.09
CA GLU A 16 -0.07 18.30 7.89
C GLU A 16 0.73 18.14 9.19
N GLY A 17 1.34 16.95 9.44
CA GLY A 17 2.20 16.68 10.56
C GLY A 17 1.47 16.37 11.87
N ALA A 18 0.21 15.95 11.81
CA ALA A 18 -0.46 15.33 12.95
C ALA A 18 0.15 13.96 13.23
N ASP A 19 0.17 13.57 14.48
CA ASP A 19 0.50 12.23 14.94
C ASP A 19 -0.43 11.83 16.10
N PRO A 20 -0.37 10.59 16.61
CA PRO A 20 -1.24 10.17 17.73
C PRO A 20 -1.07 11.01 19.01
N TYR A 21 -0.03 11.83 19.10
CA TYR A 21 0.33 12.59 20.30
C TYR A 21 0.13 14.10 20.14
N GLY A 22 -0.23 14.58 18.95
CA GLY A 22 -0.42 16.00 18.75
C GLY A 22 -1.08 16.41 17.43
N PRO A 23 -1.64 17.64 17.40
CA PRO A 23 -2.37 18.17 16.27
C PRO A 23 -1.45 18.49 15.07
N THR A 24 -2.05 18.93 13.98
CA THR A 24 -1.34 19.41 12.78
C THR A 24 -0.36 20.55 13.10
N THR A 25 0.78 20.55 12.41
CA THR A 25 1.84 21.57 12.54
C THR A 25 2.07 22.36 11.26
N ARG A 26 1.44 21.95 10.15
CA ARG A 26 1.50 22.58 8.84
C ARG A 26 0.10 22.83 8.30
N ALA A 27 -0.03 23.81 7.42
CA ALA A 27 -1.27 24.09 6.74
C ALA A 27 -1.60 22.98 5.71
N PRO A 28 -2.89 22.63 5.53
CA PRO A 28 -3.31 21.69 4.51
C PRO A 28 -2.99 22.25 3.11
N LYS A 29 -2.60 21.35 2.20
CA LYS A 29 -2.37 21.69 0.79
C LYS A 29 -3.52 21.20 -0.07
N SER A 30 -3.92 22.02 -1.03
CA SER A 30 -4.94 21.62 -2.01
C SER A 30 -4.45 20.43 -2.85
N PHE A 31 -5.38 19.63 -3.34
CA PHE A 31 -5.02 18.52 -4.23
C PHE A 31 -4.29 19.01 -5.48
N ASP A 32 -4.67 20.15 -6.06
CA ASP A 32 -4.00 20.72 -7.24
C ASP A 32 -2.53 21.05 -6.96
N TRP A 33 -2.22 21.57 -5.78
CA TRP A 33 -0.85 21.81 -5.36
C TRP A 33 -0.08 20.48 -5.21
N LYS A 34 -0.68 19.46 -4.57
CA LYS A 34 -0.10 18.13 -4.41
C LYS A 34 0.15 17.48 -5.78
N LEU A 35 -0.82 17.51 -6.68
CA LEU A 35 -0.70 16.97 -8.03
C LEU A 35 0.43 17.62 -8.83
N GLY A 36 0.58 18.94 -8.71
CA GLY A 36 1.71 19.68 -9.30
C GLY A 36 3.07 19.19 -8.79
N LYS A 37 3.17 18.89 -7.48
CA LYS A 37 4.39 18.32 -6.88
C LYS A 37 4.65 16.90 -7.36
N PHE A 38 3.63 16.05 -7.42
CA PHE A 38 3.76 14.67 -7.92
C PHE A 38 4.27 14.64 -9.37
N LYS A 39 3.65 15.44 -10.23
CA LYS A 39 4.09 15.58 -11.63
C LYS A 39 5.53 16.07 -11.74
N ALA A 40 5.89 17.13 -11.01
CA ALA A 40 7.24 17.70 -11.03
C ALA A 40 8.31 16.72 -10.53
N ALA A 41 7.97 15.84 -9.59
CA ALA A 41 8.85 14.79 -9.09
C ALA A 41 8.97 13.59 -10.04
N GLY A 42 8.08 13.47 -11.03
CA GLY A 42 8.12 12.38 -12.02
C GLY A 42 7.35 11.13 -11.61
N PHE A 43 6.32 11.28 -10.77
CA PHE A 43 5.35 10.21 -10.52
C PHE A 43 4.45 10.01 -11.74
N ASP A 44 4.10 8.76 -12.03
CA ASP A 44 3.28 8.35 -13.16
C ASP A 44 1.78 8.26 -12.77
N ALA A 45 1.49 7.95 -11.51
CA ALA A 45 0.14 7.65 -11.03
C ALA A 45 -0.14 8.24 -9.64
N VAL A 46 -1.43 8.28 -9.30
CA VAL A 46 -1.91 8.70 -7.97
C VAL A 46 -2.75 7.59 -7.37
N MET A 47 -2.50 7.30 -6.10
CA MET A 47 -3.33 6.45 -5.25
C MET A 47 -4.38 7.31 -4.55
N PHE A 48 -5.58 6.78 -4.37
CA PHE A 48 -6.67 7.50 -3.73
C PHE A 48 -7.38 6.68 -2.65
N HIS A 49 -7.82 7.37 -1.60
CA HIS A 49 -9.02 6.94 -0.91
C HIS A 49 -10.25 7.44 -1.65
N ASP A 50 -11.39 6.83 -1.42
CA ASP A 50 -12.65 7.21 -2.06
C ASP A 50 -13.03 8.68 -1.80
N ASP A 51 -12.79 9.17 -0.59
CA ASP A 51 -13.08 10.56 -0.18
C ASP A 51 -11.99 11.58 -0.58
N ASP A 52 -10.83 11.14 -1.04
CA ASP A 52 -9.86 12.00 -1.74
C ASP A 52 -10.38 12.37 -3.14
N VAL A 53 -11.15 11.47 -3.77
CA VAL A 53 -11.77 11.67 -5.09
C VAL A 53 -13.11 12.38 -4.96
N VAL A 54 -13.94 11.93 -4.04
CA VAL A 54 -15.31 12.41 -3.81
C VAL A 54 -15.46 12.78 -2.32
N PRO A 55 -15.08 13.99 -1.90
CA PRO A 55 -15.28 14.46 -0.53
C PRO A 55 -16.73 14.29 -0.08
N ASP A 56 -16.96 14.00 1.20
CA ASP A 56 -18.32 13.83 1.77
C ASP A 56 -19.17 12.79 1.04
N ILE A 57 -18.54 11.71 0.59
CA ILE A 57 -19.14 10.64 -0.22
C ILE A 57 -20.46 10.09 0.35
N ASP A 58 -20.62 10.06 1.69
CA ASP A 58 -21.82 9.52 2.34
C ASP A 58 -23.07 10.39 2.14
N GLY A 59 -22.88 11.70 1.89
CA GLY A 59 -23.97 12.65 1.63
C GLY A 59 -24.36 12.77 0.16
N LYS A 60 -23.71 12.07 -0.78
CA LYS A 60 -23.85 12.27 -2.22
C LYS A 60 -24.66 11.19 -2.91
N SER A 61 -25.40 11.59 -3.93
CA SER A 61 -26.06 10.66 -4.84
C SER A 61 -25.07 9.98 -5.76
N ALA A 62 -25.45 8.82 -6.33
CA ALA A 62 -24.62 8.08 -7.28
C ALA A 62 -24.20 8.95 -8.49
N GLU A 63 -25.08 9.82 -8.98
CA GLU A 63 -24.77 10.71 -10.10
C GLU A 63 -23.73 11.78 -9.72
N GLN A 64 -23.81 12.32 -8.51
CA GLN A 64 -22.80 13.27 -8.01
C GLN A 64 -21.44 12.60 -7.86
N ILE A 65 -21.39 11.37 -7.30
CA ILE A 65 -20.18 10.57 -7.16
C ILE A 65 -19.52 10.35 -8.53
N LYS A 66 -20.28 9.87 -9.51
CA LYS A 66 -19.77 9.65 -10.87
C LYS A 66 -19.27 10.94 -11.53
N LYS A 67 -19.99 12.04 -11.37
CA LYS A 67 -19.58 13.34 -11.92
C LYS A 67 -18.22 13.77 -11.35
N GLU A 68 -18.06 13.77 -10.03
CA GLU A 68 -16.80 14.18 -9.39
C GLU A 68 -15.65 13.25 -9.73
N ALA A 69 -15.89 11.94 -9.81
CA ALA A 69 -14.87 10.99 -10.26
C ALA A 69 -14.39 11.27 -11.70
N ARG A 70 -15.31 11.59 -12.62
CA ARG A 70 -14.93 12.00 -13.99
C ARG A 70 -14.15 13.31 -14.03
N GLU A 71 -14.49 14.27 -13.18
CA GLU A 71 -13.75 15.53 -13.05
C GLU A 71 -12.32 15.26 -12.55
N MET A 72 -12.16 14.36 -11.58
CA MET A 72 -10.85 13.92 -11.09
C MET A 72 -10.07 13.19 -12.19
N LYS A 73 -10.70 12.26 -12.94
CA LYS A 73 -10.06 11.59 -14.08
C LYS A 73 -9.52 12.59 -15.11
N LYS A 74 -10.34 13.60 -15.46
CA LYS A 74 -9.90 14.65 -16.38
C LYS A 74 -8.69 15.40 -15.83
N LYS A 75 -8.71 15.79 -14.55
CA LYS A 75 -7.61 16.48 -13.89
C LYS A 75 -6.32 15.69 -13.92
N LEU A 76 -6.36 14.36 -13.68
CA LEU A 76 -5.22 13.48 -13.80
C LEU A 76 -4.71 13.40 -15.24
N GLY A 77 -5.61 13.25 -16.21
CA GLY A 77 -5.26 13.20 -17.64
C GLY A 77 -4.59 14.49 -18.12
N ASP A 78 -5.08 15.65 -17.69
CA ASP A 78 -4.48 16.97 -17.99
C ASP A 78 -3.04 17.07 -17.37
N ALA A 79 -2.80 16.38 -16.28
CA ALA A 79 -1.46 16.25 -15.68
C ALA A 79 -0.60 15.16 -16.32
N GLY A 80 -1.12 14.32 -17.23
CA GLY A 80 -0.44 13.17 -17.81
C GLY A 80 -0.23 12.04 -16.80
N MET A 81 -1.12 11.91 -15.81
CA MET A 81 -1.11 10.90 -14.76
C MET A 81 -2.40 10.07 -14.81
N PHE A 82 -2.44 8.95 -14.09
CA PHE A 82 -3.61 8.09 -13.97
C PHE A 82 -3.84 7.67 -12.51
N ALA A 83 -5.03 7.14 -12.18
CA ALA A 83 -5.32 6.57 -10.88
C ALA A 83 -4.81 5.12 -10.85
N GLU A 84 -3.95 4.77 -9.87
CA GLU A 84 -3.46 3.41 -9.69
C GLU A 84 -4.42 2.54 -8.91
N ILE A 85 -4.84 3.02 -7.76
CA ILE A 85 -5.76 2.34 -6.84
C ILE A 85 -6.81 3.30 -6.31
N VAL A 86 -7.93 2.74 -5.88
CA VAL A 86 -8.88 3.42 -4.99
C VAL A 86 -9.18 2.52 -3.80
N ALA A 87 -9.15 3.10 -2.59
CA ALA A 87 -9.41 2.38 -1.34
C ALA A 87 -10.61 3.00 -0.60
N PRO A 88 -11.57 2.21 -0.11
CA PRO A 88 -12.61 2.73 0.77
C PRO A 88 -11.99 3.10 2.14
N ARG A 89 -12.10 4.37 2.55
CA ARG A 89 -11.57 4.83 3.84
C ARG A 89 -12.49 4.43 5.00
N LEU A 90 -12.56 3.15 5.29
CA LEU A 90 -13.48 2.61 6.28
C LEU A 90 -13.03 2.82 7.73
N TRP A 91 -11.73 2.89 7.98
CA TRP A 91 -11.17 2.98 9.33
C TRP A 91 -11.40 4.32 10.03
N PHE A 92 -11.74 5.35 9.29
CA PHE A 92 -11.92 6.71 9.79
C PHE A 92 -13.37 7.03 10.18
N SER A 93 -14.34 6.29 9.65
CA SER A 93 -15.76 6.53 9.89
C SER A 93 -16.17 6.19 11.32
N PRO A 94 -16.96 7.03 12.01
CA PRO A 94 -17.58 6.68 13.28
C PRO A 94 -18.47 5.42 13.22
N ASN A 95 -18.99 5.09 12.02
CA ASN A 95 -19.85 3.92 11.84
C ASN A 95 -19.08 2.58 11.87
N THR A 96 -17.74 2.62 11.81
CA THR A 96 -16.89 1.42 11.70
C THR A 96 -15.86 1.29 12.81
N ILE A 97 -16.09 1.92 13.95
CA ILE A 97 -15.16 1.93 15.08
C ILE A 97 -14.90 0.55 15.71
N ASP A 98 -15.86 -0.37 15.58
CA ASP A 98 -15.77 -1.77 16.03
C ASP A 98 -15.50 -2.74 14.86
N GLY A 99 -14.86 -2.28 13.82
CA GLY A 99 -14.70 -3.03 12.59
C GLY A 99 -15.64 -2.54 11.48
N ALA A 100 -15.25 -2.72 10.25
CA ALA A 100 -16.09 -2.46 9.09
C ALA A 100 -16.85 -3.74 8.72
N TYR A 101 -16.21 -4.64 7.98
CA TYR A 101 -16.83 -5.91 7.57
C TYR A 101 -17.02 -6.89 8.74
N THR A 102 -16.20 -6.81 9.79
CA THR A 102 -16.24 -7.69 10.96
C THR A 102 -16.90 -7.06 12.18
N SER A 103 -17.57 -5.93 12.03
CA SER A 103 -18.31 -5.30 13.12
C SER A 103 -19.35 -6.24 13.71
N ASN A 104 -19.54 -6.19 15.03
CA ASN A 104 -20.64 -6.89 15.70
C ASN A 104 -22.02 -6.35 15.27
N ASP A 105 -22.10 -5.07 14.86
CA ASP A 105 -23.32 -4.46 14.34
C ASP A 105 -23.53 -4.77 12.84
N PRO A 106 -24.62 -5.49 12.46
CA PRO A 106 -24.95 -5.73 11.05
C PRO A 106 -25.12 -4.45 10.22
N LYS A 107 -25.55 -3.34 10.82
CA LYS A 107 -25.72 -2.06 10.11
C LYS A 107 -24.35 -1.46 9.74
N ALA A 108 -23.37 -1.54 10.63
CA ALA A 108 -22.01 -1.13 10.34
C ALA A 108 -21.39 -1.97 9.20
N ARG A 109 -21.61 -3.29 9.20
CA ARG A 109 -21.18 -4.17 8.11
C ARG A 109 -21.83 -3.80 6.77
N GLN A 110 -23.13 -3.53 6.76
CA GLN A 110 -23.83 -3.13 5.54
C GLN A 110 -23.31 -1.78 5.02
N TYR A 111 -23.13 -0.78 5.91
CA TYR A 111 -22.52 0.50 5.56
C TYR A 111 -21.14 0.32 4.91
N ALA A 112 -20.28 -0.53 5.48
CA ALA A 112 -18.96 -0.78 4.95
C ALA A 112 -19.01 -1.39 3.54
N ILE A 113 -19.91 -2.35 3.32
CA ILE A 113 -20.13 -2.97 2.00
C ILE A 113 -20.63 -1.92 1.01
N ASP A 114 -21.67 -1.16 1.36
CA ASP A 114 -22.24 -0.13 0.45
C ASP A 114 -21.23 0.93 0.08
N ARG A 115 -20.37 1.36 1.01
CA ARG A 115 -19.28 2.30 0.74
C ARG A 115 -18.24 1.68 -0.21
N SER A 116 -17.91 0.41 -0.01
CA SER A 116 -16.96 -0.30 -0.89
C SER A 116 -17.50 -0.47 -2.32
N LEU A 117 -18.81 -0.69 -2.48
CA LEU A 117 -19.43 -0.73 -3.81
C LEU A 117 -19.36 0.65 -4.50
N ARG A 118 -19.62 1.74 -3.77
CA ARG A 118 -19.41 3.10 -4.28
C ARG A 118 -17.95 3.38 -4.66
N THR A 119 -17.01 2.85 -3.89
CA THR A 119 -15.56 2.95 -4.21
C THR A 119 -15.24 2.26 -5.53
N ILE A 120 -15.85 1.10 -5.80
CA ILE A 120 -15.72 0.41 -7.09
C ILE A 120 -16.28 1.26 -8.23
N ASP A 121 -17.42 1.94 -8.03
CA ASP A 121 -18.00 2.84 -9.02
C ASP A 121 -17.09 4.03 -9.30
N ILE A 122 -16.46 4.61 -8.27
CA ILE A 122 -15.42 5.66 -8.42
C ILE A 122 -14.25 5.12 -9.23
N GLY A 123 -13.73 3.94 -8.90
CA GLY A 123 -12.65 3.30 -9.65
C GLY A 123 -12.98 3.11 -11.13
N ALA A 124 -14.20 2.66 -11.42
CA ALA A 124 -14.67 2.48 -12.80
C ALA A 124 -14.69 3.80 -13.60
N GLU A 125 -15.11 4.90 -13.00
CA GLU A 125 -15.08 6.23 -13.64
C GLU A 125 -13.66 6.78 -13.81
N LEU A 126 -12.71 6.36 -12.98
CA LEU A 126 -11.29 6.72 -13.06
C LEU A 126 -10.48 5.83 -14.04
N ASP A 127 -11.09 4.82 -14.68
CA ASP A 127 -10.41 3.72 -15.40
C ASP A 127 -9.43 2.92 -14.51
N CYS A 128 -9.72 2.85 -13.21
CA CYS A 128 -8.96 2.12 -12.21
C CYS A 128 -9.74 0.88 -11.78
N ASP A 129 -9.24 -0.31 -12.09
CA ASP A 129 -9.87 -1.57 -11.73
C ASP A 129 -9.38 -2.14 -10.39
N LEU A 130 -8.30 -1.60 -9.82
CA LEU A 130 -7.68 -2.09 -8.60
C LEU A 130 -8.23 -1.35 -7.37
N ILE A 131 -9.01 -2.10 -6.58
CA ILE A 131 -9.55 -1.63 -5.30
C ILE A 131 -8.72 -2.23 -4.17
N VAL A 132 -8.20 -1.39 -3.29
CA VAL A 132 -7.37 -1.82 -2.16
C VAL A 132 -8.19 -1.81 -0.88
N LEU A 133 -8.07 -2.88 -0.13
CA LEU A 133 -8.66 -3.00 1.19
C LEU A 133 -7.56 -2.99 2.25
N TRP A 134 -7.33 -1.82 2.86
CA TRP A 134 -6.60 -1.74 4.10
C TRP A 134 -7.54 -2.03 5.26
N LEU A 135 -7.39 -3.20 5.86
CA LEU A 135 -8.34 -3.76 6.84
C LEU A 135 -8.01 -3.34 8.27
N ALA A 136 -7.74 -2.05 8.49
CA ALA A 136 -7.20 -1.49 9.73
C ALA A 136 -8.06 -1.76 10.99
N ARG A 137 -9.39 -1.84 10.83
CA ARG A 137 -10.31 -2.11 11.95
C ARG A 137 -10.76 -3.57 12.02
N GLU A 138 -10.30 -4.43 11.12
CA GLU A 138 -10.66 -5.84 11.09
C GLU A 138 -9.76 -6.65 12.04
N GLY A 139 -10.11 -6.63 13.30
CA GLY A 139 -9.34 -7.24 14.38
C GLY A 139 -10.03 -7.09 15.74
N THR A 140 -9.30 -7.30 16.81
CA THR A 140 -9.80 -7.20 18.18
C THR A 140 -8.81 -6.51 19.13
N TYR A 141 -9.35 -5.82 20.14
CA TYR A 141 -8.66 -5.47 21.38
C TYR A 141 -8.89 -6.54 22.44
N LEU A 142 -10.11 -7.08 22.51
CA LEU A 142 -10.50 -8.13 23.43
C LEU A 142 -10.87 -9.38 22.63
N ARG A 143 -10.12 -10.46 22.81
CA ARG A 143 -10.23 -11.68 22.00
C ARG A 143 -11.63 -12.28 21.99
N GLU A 144 -12.33 -12.22 23.12
CA GLU A 144 -13.66 -12.78 23.32
C GLU A 144 -14.77 -11.93 22.69
N SER A 145 -14.46 -10.72 22.21
CA SER A 145 -15.45 -9.81 21.63
C SER A 145 -15.94 -10.25 20.24
N LYS A 146 -15.19 -11.10 19.52
CA LYS A 146 -15.50 -11.56 18.17
C LYS A 146 -15.10 -13.00 17.94
N ASP A 147 -15.88 -13.71 17.11
CA ASP A 147 -15.51 -15.01 16.56
C ASP A 147 -14.57 -14.81 15.37
N GLY A 148 -13.32 -15.30 15.48
CA GLY A 148 -12.31 -15.15 14.44
C GLY A 148 -12.64 -15.87 13.15
N ARG A 149 -13.26 -17.08 13.21
CA ARG A 149 -13.73 -17.80 12.02
C ARG A 149 -14.82 -16.99 11.31
N ARG A 150 -15.83 -16.57 12.06
CA ARG A 150 -16.93 -15.77 11.51
C ARG A 150 -16.43 -14.43 10.94
N SER A 151 -15.41 -13.83 11.54
CA SER A 151 -14.79 -12.61 11.04
C SER A 151 -14.15 -12.81 9.65
N VAL A 152 -13.42 -13.90 9.45
CA VAL A 152 -12.86 -14.24 8.12
C VAL A 152 -13.98 -14.49 7.11
N GLU A 153 -15.02 -15.24 7.48
CA GLU A 153 -16.20 -15.48 6.61
C GLU A 153 -16.87 -14.15 6.21
N LEU A 154 -17.01 -13.21 7.12
CA LEU A 154 -17.60 -11.89 6.85
C LEU A 154 -16.74 -11.04 5.89
N ILE A 155 -15.42 -11.13 6.00
CA ILE A 155 -14.52 -10.48 5.04
C ILE A 155 -14.70 -11.10 3.64
N VAL A 156 -14.75 -12.43 3.53
CA VAL A 156 -14.99 -13.13 2.27
C VAL A 156 -16.35 -12.74 1.68
N GLU A 157 -17.43 -12.73 2.48
CA GLU A 157 -18.75 -12.29 2.05
C GLU A 157 -18.75 -10.85 1.48
N ALA A 158 -18.00 -9.93 2.10
CA ALA A 158 -17.87 -8.55 1.63
C ALA A 158 -17.12 -8.50 0.29
N VAL A 159 -15.99 -9.19 0.17
CA VAL A 159 -15.22 -9.28 -1.06
C VAL A 159 -16.04 -9.89 -2.18
N ASP A 160 -16.80 -10.95 -1.92
CA ASP A 160 -17.66 -11.58 -2.93
C ASP A 160 -18.76 -10.65 -3.45
N LYS A 161 -19.35 -9.82 -2.58
CA LYS A 161 -20.29 -8.77 -3.01
C LYS A 161 -19.62 -7.73 -3.89
N MET A 162 -18.38 -7.34 -3.59
CA MET A 162 -17.59 -6.43 -4.40
C MET A 162 -17.28 -7.04 -5.78
N LEU A 163 -16.87 -8.30 -5.83
CA LEU A 163 -16.60 -9.04 -7.07
C LEU A 163 -17.85 -9.19 -7.94
N ALA A 164 -19.01 -9.39 -7.33
CA ALA A 164 -20.30 -9.49 -8.02
C ALA A 164 -20.78 -8.13 -8.57
N HIS A 165 -20.44 -7.02 -7.88
CA HIS A 165 -20.85 -5.68 -8.28
C HIS A 165 -20.25 -5.22 -9.60
N ASN A 166 -18.95 -5.49 -9.83
CA ASN A 166 -18.30 -5.14 -11.08
C ASN A 166 -17.36 -6.27 -11.54
N PRO A 167 -17.62 -6.89 -12.71
CA PRO A 167 -16.81 -8.00 -13.22
C PRO A 167 -15.38 -7.62 -13.58
N LYS A 168 -15.06 -6.34 -13.71
CA LYS A 168 -13.70 -5.86 -14.01
C LYS A 168 -12.90 -5.53 -12.75
N ALA A 169 -13.56 -5.33 -11.61
CA ALA A 169 -12.88 -4.96 -10.37
C ALA A 169 -11.96 -6.09 -9.88
N ARG A 170 -10.76 -5.71 -9.49
CA ARG A 170 -9.78 -6.55 -8.79
C ARG A 170 -9.60 -6.02 -7.38
N ILE A 171 -9.55 -6.92 -6.42
CA ILE A 171 -9.46 -6.56 -5.01
C ILE A 171 -8.07 -6.95 -4.50
N ALA A 172 -7.27 -5.99 -4.07
CA ALA A 172 -6.03 -6.25 -3.37
C ALA A 172 -6.22 -6.03 -1.87
N ILE A 173 -5.84 -7.01 -1.07
CA ILE A 173 -5.84 -6.88 0.39
C ILE A 173 -4.45 -6.42 0.81
N GLU A 174 -4.41 -5.35 1.58
CA GLU A 174 -3.22 -4.82 2.22
C GLU A 174 -3.19 -5.30 3.67
N PRO A 175 -2.32 -6.26 4.02
CA PRO A 175 -2.23 -6.79 5.37
C PRO A 175 -1.48 -5.85 6.30
N LYS A 176 -1.92 -5.83 7.57
CA LYS A 176 -1.21 -5.18 8.69
C LYS A 176 -1.39 -6.03 9.94
N PRO A 177 -0.34 -6.30 10.74
CA PRO A 177 -0.45 -7.24 11.86
C PRO A 177 -1.22 -6.66 13.05
N ASN A 178 -1.11 -5.37 13.27
CA ASN A 178 -1.69 -4.64 14.40
C ASN A 178 -1.89 -3.17 14.03
N GLU A 179 -2.46 -2.40 14.95
CA GLU A 179 -2.66 -0.95 14.84
C GLU A 179 -3.64 -0.55 13.69
N PRO A 180 -4.76 0.11 14.07
CA PRO A 180 -5.13 0.49 15.45
C PRO A 180 -5.62 -0.65 16.34
N MET A 181 -5.91 -1.83 15.79
CA MET A 181 -6.31 -3.01 16.57
C MET A 181 -5.06 -3.72 17.13
N ASP A 182 -5.18 -4.41 18.27
CA ASP A 182 -4.07 -5.18 18.83
C ASP A 182 -3.68 -6.38 17.96
N HIS A 183 -4.69 -7.03 17.37
CA HIS A 183 -4.52 -8.19 16.50
C HIS A 183 -5.44 -8.10 15.29
N ALA A 184 -4.87 -8.00 14.10
CA ALA A 184 -5.61 -8.05 12.84
C ALA A 184 -5.93 -9.50 12.42
N TYR A 185 -7.04 -9.69 11.70
CA TYR A 185 -7.38 -11.01 11.13
C TYR A 185 -6.54 -11.36 9.91
N ILE A 186 -6.01 -10.36 9.19
CA ILE A 186 -5.15 -10.57 8.02
C ILE A 186 -3.80 -9.86 8.25
N PRO A 187 -2.90 -10.47 9.07
CA PRO A 187 -1.67 -9.81 9.50
C PRO A 187 -0.53 -9.87 8.49
N THR A 188 -0.55 -10.77 7.50
CA THR A 188 0.54 -10.97 6.53
C THR A 188 0.01 -11.22 5.13
N ILE A 189 0.88 -11.12 4.10
CA ILE A 189 0.49 -11.41 2.72
C ILE A 189 0.01 -12.86 2.56
N GLY A 190 0.58 -13.79 3.29
CA GLY A 190 0.14 -15.19 3.28
C GLY A 190 -1.32 -15.35 3.71
N HIS A 191 -1.77 -14.62 4.74
CA HIS A 191 -3.17 -14.60 5.16
C HIS A 191 -4.06 -13.97 4.10
N ALA A 192 -3.64 -12.86 3.47
CA ALA A 192 -4.39 -12.22 2.39
C ALA A 192 -4.60 -13.17 1.20
N LEU A 193 -3.55 -13.88 0.79
CA LEU A 193 -3.62 -14.85 -0.31
C LEU A 193 -4.44 -16.09 0.06
N ALA A 194 -4.41 -16.53 1.31
CA ALA A 194 -5.28 -17.62 1.78
C ALA A 194 -6.76 -17.21 1.74
N VAL A 195 -7.10 -16.00 2.21
CA VAL A 195 -8.46 -15.45 2.12
C VAL A 195 -8.90 -15.31 0.66
N ALA A 196 -8.01 -14.91 -0.25
CA ALA A 196 -8.31 -14.85 -1.67
C ALA A 196 -8.78 -16.22 -2.24
N GLN A 197 -8.26 -17.34 -1.73
CA GLN A 197 -8.70 -18.68 -2.16
C GLN A 197 -10.09 -19.05 -1.68
N LEU A 198 -10.61 -18.37 -0.66
CA LEU A 198 -11.97 -18.60 -0.13
C LEU A 198 -13.02 -17.78 -0.90
N CYS A 199 -12.62 -16.77 -1.65
CA CYS A 199 -13.52 -15.90 -2.40
C CYS A 199 -14.07 -16.60 -3.66
N SER A 200 -15.23 -16.16 -4.14
CA SER A 200 -15.92 -16.71 -5.31
C SER A 200 -15.12 -16.65 -6.62
N ASP A 201 -14.23 -15.65 -6.76
CA ASP A 201 -13.30 -15.56 -7.89
C ASP A 201 -11.87 -15.24 -7.38
N PRO A 202 -11.13 -16.30 -6.99
CA PRO A 202 -9.75 -16.13 -6.48
C PRO A 202 -8.80 -15.43 -7.46
N LYS A 203 -9.09 -15.43 -8.75
CA LYS A 203 -8.23 -14.80 -9.77
C LYS A 203 -8.26 -13.27 -9.67
N ARG A 204 -9.37 -12.72 -9.20
CA ARG A 204 -9.57 -11.28 -9.03
C ARG A 204 -9.31 -10.77 -7.61
N VAL A 205 -8.76 -11.62 -6.73
CA VAL A 205 -8.30 -11.22 -5.39
C VAL A 205 -6.81 -11.47 -5.28
N GLY A 206 -6.06 -10.48 -4.83
CA GLY A 206 -4.61 -10.52 -4.67
C GLY A 206 -4.17 -9.69 -3.48
N GLY A 207 -2.91 -9.28 -3.47
CA GLY A 207 -2.35 -8.52 -2.37
C GLY A 207 -1.62 -7.26 -2.80
N LEU A 208 -1.57 -6.33 -1.89
CA LEU A 208 -0.65 -5.21 -1.83
C LEU A 208 0.25 -5.44 -0.63
N ILE A 209 1.54 -5.24 -0.79
CA ILE A 209 2.50 -5.28 0.32
C ILE A 209 2.90 -3.85 0.67
N GLU A 210 2.71 -3.48 1.95
CA GLU A 210 3.40 -2.37 2.55
C GLU A 210 4.57 -2.90 3.37
N THR A 211 5.77 -2.36 3.10
CA THR A 211 7.00 -2.97 3.62
C THR A 211 7.22 -2.73 5.11
N ALA A 212 6.75 -1.60 5.66
CA ALA A 212 6.72 -1.40 7.11
C ALA A 212 5.82 -2.41 7.82
N HIS A 213 4.66 -2.77 7.23
CA HIS A 213 3.75 -3.76 7.80
C HIS A 213 4.40 -5.16 7.90
N CYS A 214 5.23 -5.55 6.92
CA CYS A 214 6.01 -6.79 7.01
C CYS A 214 6.96 -6.76 8.21
N ILE A 215 7.69 -5.66 8.41
CA ILE A 215 8.61 -5.49 9.54
C ILE A 215 7.84 -5.51 10.87
N LEU A 216 6.68 -4.87 10.96
CA LEU A 216 5.80 -4.91 12.13
C LEU A 216 5.28 -6.33 12.41
N ALA A 217 5.11 -7.16 11.39
CA ALA A 217 4.77 -8.58 11.53
C ALA A 217 5.99 -9.46 11.93
N GLY A 218 7.18 -8.87 12.04
CA GLY A 218 8.42 -9.60 12.33
C GLY A 218 8.96 -10.40 11.13
N LEU A 219 8.59 -10.02 9.91
CA LEU A 219 8.95 -10.69 8.66
C LEU A 219 9.94 -9.85 7.84
N ASP A 220 10.68 -10.51 6.94
CA ASP A 220 11.52 -9.84 5.95
C ASP A 220 10.64 -9.41 4.75
N PRO A 221 10.58 -8.13 4.41
CA PRO A 221 9.78 -7.66 3.27
C PRO A 221 10.19 -8.27 1.93
N ALA A 222 11.46 -8.63 1.74
CA ALA A 222 11.91 -9.26 0.50
C ALA A 222 11.35 -10.68 0.35
N ASP A 223 11.25 -11.44 1.44
CA ASP A 223 10.64 -12.78 1.45
C ASP A 223 9.14 -12.69 1.17
N GLU A 224 8.43 -11.70 1.73
CA GLU A 224 7.01 -11.47 1.48
C GLU A 224 6.74 -11.07 0.01
N ILE A 225 7.62 -10.26 -0.59
CA ILE A 225 7.59 -9.93 -2.03
C ILE A 225 7.78 -11.21 -2.85
N ASP A 226 8.82 -12.00 -2.58
CA ASP A 226 9.08 -13.27 -3.28
C ASP A 226 7.88 -14.22 -3.16
N PHE A 227 7.30 -14.32 -1.96
CA PHE A 227 6.11 -15.15 -1.71
C PHE A 227 4.92 -14.71 -2.56
N ALA A 228 4.55 -13.43 -2.54
CA ALA A 228 3.42 -12.93 -3.31
C ALA A 228 3.66 -13.04 -4.83
N MET A 229 4.89 -12.84 -5.28
CA MET A 229 5.28 -13.01 -6.68
C MET A 229 5.22 -14.47 -7.13
N ALA A 230 5.54 -15.43 -6.28
CA ALA A 230 5.39 -16.87 -6.58
C ALA A 230 3.93 -17.26 -6.88
N PHE A 231 2.96 -16.57 -6.27
CA PHE A 231 1.53 -16.72 -6.58
C PHE A 231 1.05 -15.87 -7.76
N GLY A 232 1.88 -14.96 -8.30
CA GLY A 232 1.46 -13.97 -9.31
C GLY A 232 0.41 -12.99 -8.78
N LYS A 233 0.43 -12.69 -7.48
CA LYS A 233 -0.61 -11.97 -6.75
C LYS A 233 -0.14 -10.67 -6.09
N LEU A 234 1.07 -10.20 -6.35
CA LEU A 234 1.53 -8.88 -5.94
C LEU A 234 1.10 -7.85 -6.99
N TRP A 235 0.08 -7.05 -6.67
CA TRP A 235 -0.55 -6.15 -7.64
C TRP A 235 -0.25 -4.67 -7.41
N SER A 236 0.19 -4.31 -6.23
CA SER A 236 0.77 -3.03 -5.89
C SER A 236 1.75 -3.20 -4.74
N LEU A 237 2.59 -2.21 -4.51
CA LEU A 237 3.64 -2.23 -3.51
C LEU A 237 3.80 -0.84 -2.92
N HIS A 238 3.58 -0.71 -1.61
CA HIS A 238 3.84 0.48 -0.84
C HIS A 238 5.20 0.37 -0.15
N LEU A 239 6.18 1.08 -0.66
CA LEU A 239 7.53 1.11 -0.09
C LEU A 239 7.65 2.21 0.96
N ASN A 240 8.16 1.83 2.10
CA ASN A 240 8.57 2.68 3.20
C ASN A 240 9.66 1.99 4.00
N ASP A 241 9.95 2.46 5.19
CA ASP A 241 10.88 1.84 6.11
C ASP A 241 10.37 1.94 7.55
N GLN A 242 10.84 1.03 8.39
CA GLN A 242 10.36 0.87 9.77
C GLN A 242 11.55 0.57 10.69
N ASN A 243 11.62 1.25 11.81
CA ASN A 243 12.68 1.04 12.79
C ASN A 243 12.25 0.09 13.90
N GLY A 244 12.14 -1.21 13.57
CA GLY A 244 11.77 -2.27 14.51
C GLY A 244 10.27 -2.28 14.88
N LEU A 245 9.93 -3.05 15.91
CA LEU A 245 8.56 -3.30 16.36
C LEU A 245 8.06 -2.13 17.23
N LYS A 246 7.60 -1.08 16.58
CA LYS A 246 7.03 0.12 17.20
C LYS A 246 5.67 0.44 16.56
N PHE A 247 5.15 1.66 16.75
CA PHE A 247 4.08 2.18 15.92
C PHE A 247 4.55 2.30 14.47
N ASP A 248 3.61 2.29 13.56
CA ASP A 248 3.86 2.49 12.13
C ASP A 248 4.46 3.87 11.88
N GLN A 249 5.67 3.90 11.32
CA GLN A 249 6.44 5.12 11.21
C GLN A 249 6.42 5.73 9.82
N ASP A 250 6.08 4.96 8.80
CA ASP A 250 6.08 5.38 7.39
C ASP A 250 7.33 6.17 7.00
N LYS A 251 8.51 5.65 7.41
CA LYS A 251 9.78 6.32 7.16
C LYS A 251 10.12 6.30 5.67
N PRO A 252 10.90 7.27 5.19
CA PRO A 252 11.40 7.23 3.82
C PRO A 252 12.10 5.92 3.51
N PHE A 253 11.84 5.36 2.34
CA PHE A 253 12.40 4.09 1.90
C PHE A 253 13.93 4.04 1.99
N GLY A 254 14.47 3.01 2.66
CA GLY A 254 15.89 2.80 2.90
C GLY A 254 16.51 3.67 3.98
N SER A 255 15.71 4.42 4.76
CA SER A 255 16.23 5.35 5.78
C SER A 255 16.52 4.70 7.13
N ALA A 256 15.91 3.57 7.45
CA ALA A 256 16.17 2.81 8.67
C ALA A 256 17.10 1.61 8.41
N ASN A 257 16.91 0.88 7.30
CA ASN A 257 17.74 -0.28 6.99
C ASN A 257 18.02 -0.41 5.48
N LEU A 258 19.12 0.20 5.03
CA LEU A 258 19.50 0.21 3.62
C LEU A 258 19.70 -1.20 3.04
N ARG A 259 20.19 -2.17 3.85
CA ARG A 259 20.39 -3.54 3.40
C ARG A 259 19.07 -4.27 3.17
N VAL A 260 18.11 -4.09 4.05
CA VAL A 260 16.75 -4.63 3.87
C VAL A 260 16.10 -4.02 2.61
N ALA A 261 16.21 -2.71 2.43
CA ALA A 261 15.74 -2.03 1.22
C ALA A 261 16.41 -2.58 -0.06
N PHE A 262 17.72 -2.81 -0.04
CA PHE A 262 18.45 -3.43 -1.15
C PHE A 262 17.95 -4.85 -1.47
N ASN A 263 17.68 -5.67 -0.46
CA ASN A 263 17.16 -7.03 -0.66
C ASN A 263 15.75 -7.00 -1.27
N GLN A 264 14.90 -6.06 -0.88
CA GLN A 264 13.59 -5.85 -1.52
C GLN A 264 13.76 -5.53 -3.02
N ILE A 265 14.67 -4.64 -3.38
CA ILE A 265 14.94 -4.33 -4.78
C ILE A 265 15.44 -5.55 -5.54
N ARG A 266 16.35 -6.34 -4.95
CA ARG A 266 16.80 -7.60 -5.57
C ARG A 266 15.65 -8.58 -5.79
N ALA A 267 14.72 -8.69 -4.84
CA ALA A 267 13.51 -9.49 -4.99
C ALA A 267 12.66 -9.00 -6.18
N LEU A 268 12.42 -7.69 -6.29
CA LEU A 268 11.66 -7.11 -7.41
C LEU A 268 12.33 -7.34 -8.77
N GLU A 269 13.64 -7.13 -8.87
CA GLU A 269 14.40 -7.34 -10.12
C GLU A 269 14.41 -8.83 -10.51
N ARG A 270 14.67 -9.73 -9.56
CA ARG A 270 14.70 -11.17 -9.78
C ARG A 270 13.36 -11.73 -10.26
N ASN A 271 12.27 -11.25 -9.69
CA ASN A 271 10.91 -11.65 -10.07
C ASN A 271 10.35 -10.89 -11.28
N GLY A 272 11.08 -9.90 -11.79
CA GLY A 272 10.63 -9.11 -12.95
C GLY A 272 9.37 -8.28 -12.68
N TYR A 273 9.20 -7.75 -11.47
CA TYR A 273 8.03 -6.98 -11.07
C TYR A 273 7.71 -5.84 -12.04
N ALA A 274 8.71 -5.12 -12.54
CA ALA A 274 8.51 -4.04 -13.52
C ALA A 274 7.76 -4.50 -14.79
N LYS A 275 7.86 -5.79 -15.17
CA LYS A 275 7.19 -6.36 -16.36
C LYS A 275 5.71 -6.64 -16.13
N THR A 276 5.24 -6.67 -14.89
CA THR A 276 3.83 -6.86 -14.56
C THR A 276 2.98 -5.65 -14.95
N GLY A 277 3.61 -4.48 -15.07
CA GLY A 277 2.93 -3.21 -15.29
C GLY A 277 2.36 -2.57 -14.03
N ALA A 278 2.48 -3.23 -12.87
CA ALA A 278 2.11 -2.66 -11.57
C ALA A 278 3.04 -1.51 -11.18
N CYS A 279 2.55 -0.60 -10.37
CA CYS A 279 3.35 0.51 -9.88
C CYS A 279 4.15 0.12 -8.63
N VAL A 280 5.22 0.86 -8.40
CA VAL A 280 5.88 0.99 -7.12
C VAL A 280 5.36 2.28 -6.49
N ALA A 281 4.67 2.16 -5.38
CA ALA A 281 4.15 3.31 -4.66
C ALA A 281 4.93 3.53 -3.36
N PHE A 282 4.77 4.72 -2.80
CA PHE A 282 5.33 5.06 -1.50
C PHE A 282 4.20 5.42 -0.55
N ASP A 283 4.22 4.81 0.63
CA ASP A 283 3.45 5.26 1.79
C ASP A 283 4.42 5.76 2.85
N VAL A 284 4.72 7.06 2.81
CA VAL A 284 5.76 7.68 3.62
C VAL A 284 5.28 9.02 4.17
N HIS A 285 5.62 9.31 5.42
CA HIS A 285 5.24 10.55 6.07
C HIS A 285 6.43 11.45 6.38
N SER A 286 6.25 12.76 6.21
CA SER A 286 7.18 13.74 6.72
C SER A 286 7.10 13.82 8.24
N PHE A 287 8.23 13.91 8.92
CA PHE A 287 8.25 14.06 10.38
C PHE A 287 7.43 15.28 10.83
N ARG A 288 6.84 15.19 12.01
CA ARG A 288 6.10 16.31 12.63
C ARG A 288 6.92 17.60 12.68
N ALA A 289 8.23 17.50 12.98
CA ALA A 289 9.15 18.61 13.06
C ALA A 289 9.62 19.16 11.70
N THR A 290 9.27 18.53 10.58
CA THR A 290 9.66 18.97 9.25
C THR A 290 8.99 20.30 8.92
N LYS A 291 9.78 21.26 8.43
CA LYS A 291 9.25 22.55 7.96
C LYS A 291 8.39 22.36 6.71
N GLU A 292 7.49 23.32 6.49
CA GLU A 292 6.51 23.25 5.40
C GLU A 292 7.14 23.15 4.01
N GLU A 293 8.23 23.88 3.75
CA GLU A 293 8.96 23.84 2.48
C GLU A 293 9.55 22.46 2.15
N HIS A 294 9.74 21.58 3.15
CA HIS A 294 10.31 20.23 3.03
C HIS A 294 9.27 19.11 3.18
N CYS A 295 7.98 19.44 3.24
CA CYS A 295 6.93 18.46 3.52
C CYS A 295 6.74 17.38 2.44
N PHE A 296 7.45 17.46 1.32
CA PHE A 296 7.43 16.49 0.23
C PHE A 296 8.79 15.81 -0.04
N ASP A 297 9.87 16.26 0.59
CA ASP A 297 11.23 15.76 0.32
C ASP A 297 11.38 14.26 0.62
N HIS A 298 10.68 13.75 1.63
CA HIS A 298 10.68 12.35 2.03
C HIS A 298 10.22 11.43 0.88
N ALA A 299 9.19 11.81 0.12
CA ALA A 299 8.68 11.02 -1.00
C ALA A 299 9.65 11.04 -2.19
N THR A 300 10.19 12.22 -2.54
CA THR A 300 11.18 12.35 -3.62
C THR A 300 12.48 11.63 -3.28
N ASN A 301 12.90 11.67 -2.02
CA ASN A 301 14.07 10.95 -1.55
C ASN A 301 13.88 9.44 -1.59
N SER A 302 12.69 8.94 -1.23
CA SER A 302 12.34 7.51 -1.34
C SER A 302 12.48 7.02 -2.78
N MET A 303 11.91 7.75 -3.75
CA MET A 303 12.04 7.41 -5.18
C MET A 303 13.50 7.45 -5.65
N ARG A 304 14.26 8.48 -5.26
CA ARG A 304 15.70 8.57 -5.60
C ARG A 304 16.51 7.42 -5.02
N THR A 305 16.22 7.02 -3.78
CA THR A 305 16.86 5.86 -3.12
C THR A 305 16.50 4.58 -3.87
N PHE A 306 15.23 4.39 -4.22
CA PHE A 306 14.79 3.25 -5.02
C PHE A 306 15.58 3.14 -6.33
N VAL A 307 15.62 4.19 -7.13
CA VAL A 307 16.34 4.19 -8.42
C VAL A 307 17.82 3.84 -8.25
N LYS A 308 18.49 4.41 -7.24
CA LYS A 308 19.88 4.08 -6.93
C LYS A 308 20.07 2.63 -6.51
N LEU A 309 19.16 2.08 -5.72
CA LEU A 309 19.21 0.69 -5.31
C LEU A 309 18.93 -0.28 -6.48
N VAL A 310 18.09 0.11 -7.45
CA VAL A 310 17.93 -0.65 -8.70
C VAL A 310 19.24 -0.70 -9.49
N GLU A 311 19.94 0.43 -9.63
CA GLU A 311 21.26 0.46 -10.27
C GLU A 311 22.25 -0.47 -9.55
N ARG A 312 22.25 -0.44 -8.21
CA ARG A 312 23.08 -1.33 -7.39
C ARG A 312 22.69 -2.80 -7.55
N ALA A 313 21.40 -3.13 -7.52
CA ALA A 313 20.95 -4.51 -7.69
C ALA A 313 21.34 -5.07 -9.07
N ARG A 314 21.23 -4.27 -10.12
CA ARG A 314 21.62 -4.67 -11.48
C ARG A 314 23.12 -4.85 -11.68
N SER A 315 23.94 -4.15 -10.89
CA SER A 315 25.40 -4.26 -10.92
C SER A 315 25.96 -5.30 -9.94
N PHE A 316 25.12 -5.94 -9.13
CA PHE A 316 25.56 -6.95 -8.17
C PHE A 316 25.99 -8.24 -8.89
N ASP A 317 27.15 -8.78 -8.54
CA ASP A 317 27.66 -10.02 -9.13
C ASP A 317 26.96 -11.27 -8.55
N GLU A 318 25.78 -11.55 -9.10
CA GLU A 318 24.97 -12.72 -8.71
C GLU A 318 25.70 -14.03 -8.93
N LYS A 319 26.62 -14.14 -9.91
CA LYS A 319 27.39 -15.37 -10.16
C LYS A 319 28.41 -15.63 -9.07
N ALA A 320 29.15 -14.58 -8.67
CA ALA A 320 30.06 -14.67 -7.53
C ALA A 320 29.30 -14.99 -6.23
N ALA A 321 28.16 -14.34 -5.99
CA ALA A 321 27.30 -14.62 -4.85
C ALA A 321 26.83 -16.09 -4.82
N GLN A 322 26.34 -16.62 -5.95
CA GLN A 322 25.91 -18.04 -6.06
C GLN A 322 27.05 -19.02 -5.78
N LYS A 323 28.27 -18.71 -6.19
CA LYS A 323 29.45 -19.53 -5.87
C LYS A 323 29.70 -19.56 -4.36
N LEU A 324 29.65 -18.41 -3.71
CA LEU A 324 29.79 -18.33 -2.24
C LEU A 324 28.68 -19.10 -1.51
N VAL A 325 27.46 -19.08 -2.01
CA VAL A 325 26.34 -19.87 -1.49
C VAL A 325 26.61 -21.37 -1.65
N ALA A 326 27.06 -21.82 -2.83
CA ALA A 326 27.39 -23.23 -3.07
C ALA A 326 28.50 -23.73 -2.17
N ASP A 327 29.50 -22.89 -1.91
CA ASP A 327 30.62 -23.17 -1.03
C ASP A 327 30.26 -23.00 0.47
N ARG A 328 29.03 -22.56 0.79
CA ARG A 328 28.57 -22.19 2.14
C ARG A 328 29.47 -21.16 2.83
N ASN A 329 30.14 -20.32 2.05
CA ASN A 329 30.97 -19.24 2.58
C ASN A 329 30.11 -17.98 2.81
N TYR A 330 29.20 -18.05 3.79
CA TYR A 330 28.25 -16.99 4.07
C TYR A 330 28.91 -15.74 4.64
N GLN A 331 30.07 -15.84 5.29
CA GLN A 331 30.84 -14.70 5.79
C GLN A 331 31.39 -13.86 4.62
N ALA A 332 31.92 -14.50 3.59
CA ALA A 332 32.37 -13.80 2.40
C ALA A 332 31.19 -13.19 1.60
N LEU A 333 30.05 -13.90 1.54
CA LEU A 333 28.84 -13.37 0.94
C LEU A 333 28.33 -12.12 1.69
N ASP A 334 28.32 -12.18 3.02
CA ASP A 334 27.91 -11.05 3.86
C ASP A 334 28.80 -9.82 3.60
N GLN A 335 30.13 -10.02 3.59
CA GLN A 335 31.10 -8.96 3.29
C GLN A 335 30.95 -8.42 1.88
N MET A 336 30.73 -9.28 0.88
CA MET A 336 30.48 -8.88 -0.52
C MET A 336 29.27 -7.95 -0.63
N VAL A 337 28.16 -8.25 0.05
CA VAL A 337 26.96 -7.39 0.04
C VAL A 337 27.27 -6.03 0.69
N ILE A 338 27.99 -6.02 1.82
CA ILE A 338 28.38 -4.79 2.51
C ILE A 338 29.26 -3.93 1.60
N GLU A 339 30.31 -4.50 1.02
CA GLU A 339 31.23 -3.76 0.13
C GLU A 339 30.51 -3.20 -1.09
N HIS A 340 29.62 -4.00 -1.70
CA HIS A 340 28.81 -3.55 -2.82
C HIS A 340 27.92 -2.36 -2.45
N LEU A 341 27.26 -2.38 -1.28
CA LEU A 341 26.47 -1.25 -0.80
C LEU A 341 27.31 -0.01 -0.50
N LEU A 342 28.55 -0.18 -0.05
CA LEU A 342 29.51 0.89 0.18
C LEU A 342 30.16 1.44 -1.11
N GLY A 343 29.87 0.83 -2.27
CA GLY A 343 30.39 1.30 -3.56
C GLY A 343 31.79 0.81 -3.92
N LYS A 344 32.22 -0.30 -3.31
CA LYS A 344 33.50 -0.95 -3.60
C LYS A 344 33.32 -2.08 -4.60
#